data_38d2bf8fa7f5dfbb20909ac1aeadbdb2
#
_entry.id   38d2bf8fa7f5dfbb20909ac1aeadbdb2
#
_cell.length_a   1.000
_cell.length_b   1.000
_cell.length_c   1.000
_cell.angle_alpha   90.00
_cell.angle_beta   90.00
_cell.angle_gamma   90.00
#
_symmetry.space_group_name_H-M   'P 1'
#
loop_
_entity.id
_entity.type
_entity.pdbx_description
1 polymer ?
#
loop_
_entity_poly.entity_id
_entity_poly.type
_entity_poly.pdbx_seq_one_letter_code
_entity_poly.pdbx_strand_id
1 'polypeptide(L)'
;LKIIGNIYERIKKPFVAFDVDDTLIVPSCATGFAYDTPNIENIALFRTFEAMGCNMVIWSGGGEDYARMWAEKLGLKAIILKKQKNDTIDICFDDCVVDLAKVNFQVKRRKNSISRKKEKVVH
;
A
#
# COMPACT_ATOMS: atom_id res chain seq x y z
N LEU A 1 14.83 -32.22 12.39
CA LEU A 1 13.96 -31.13 12.83
C LEU A 1 14.70 -29.83 13.01
N LYS A 2 15.90 -29.87 13.61
CA LYS A 2 16.76 -28.68 13.69
C LYS A 2 17.15 -28.16 12.30
N ILE A 3 17.38 -29.06 11.37
CA ILE A 3 17.72 -28.71 9.99
C ILE A 3 16.54 -27.97 9.34
N ILE A 4 15.32 -28.45 9.54
CA ILE A 4 14.10 -27.82 9.03
C ILE A 4 13.92 -26.44 9.69
N GLY A 5 14.10 -26.35 11.00
CA GLY A 5 14.03 -25.09 11.72
C GLY A 5 15.02 -24.06 11.19
N ASN A 6 16.27 -24.46 10.96
CA ASN A 6 17.28 -23.58 10.41
C ASN A 6 16.96 -23.11 8.99
N ILE A 7 16.36 -23.96 8.18
CA ILE A 7 15.93 -23.58 6.84
C ILE A 7 14.83 -22.52 6.93
N TYR A 8 13.83 -22.72 7.79
CA TYR A 8 12.74 -21.75 7.97
C TYR A 8 13.26 -20.42 8.52
N GLU A 9 14.18 -20.44 9.45
CA GLU A 9 14.76 -19.23 10.02
C GLU A 9 15.55 -18.42 8.98
N ARG A 10 16.12 -19.08 7.98
CA ARG A 10 16.85 -18.42 6.90
C ARG A 10 15.92 -17.83 5.83
N ILE A 11 14.69 -18.32 5.73
CA ILE A 11 13.74 -17.80 4.78
C ILE A 11 13.17 -16.51 5.35
N LYS A 12 13.67 -15.39 4.85
CA LYS A 12 13.15 -14.09 5.24
C LYS A 12 11.76 -13.89 4.67
N LYS A 13 10.83 -13.45 5.50
CA LYS A 13 9.51 -13.04 5.04
C LYS A 13 9.61 -11.76 4.22
N PRO A 14 8.95 -11.69 3.07
CA PRO A 14 8.99 -10.48 2.26
C PRO A 14 8.43 -9.27 2.98
N PHE A 15 9.00 -8.11 2.69
CA PHE A 15 8.44 -6.83 3.07
C PHE A 15 7.57 -6.33 1.93
N VAL A 16 6.31 -6.08 2.22
CA VAL A 16 5.32 -5.66 1.24
C VAL A 16 4.75 -4.31 1.66
N ALA A 17 4.96 -3.29 0.84
CA ALA A 17 4.55 -1.93 1.11
C ALA A 17 3.32 -1.54 0.28
N PHE A 18 2.39 -0.85 0.91
CA PHE A 18 1.20 -0.30 0.27
C PHE A 18 1.17 1.21 0.44
N ASP A 19 0.96 1.91 -0.65
CA ASP A 19 0.65 3.33 -0.65
C ASP A 19 -0.76 3.56 -0.07
N VAL A 20 -1.04 4.78 0.37
CA VAL A 20 -2.34 5.12 0.96
C VAL A 20 -3.31 5.65 -0.09
N ASP A 21 -3.07 6.86 -0.60
CA ASP A 21 -4.01 7.52 -1.52
C ASP A 21 -4.12 6.76 -2.84
N ASP A 22 -5.34 6.48 -3.25
CA ASP A 22 -5.65 5.73 -4.48
C ASP A 22 -5.12 4.29 -4.48
N THR A 23 -4.63 3.80 -3.35
CA THR A 23 -4.21 2.40 -3.18
C THR A 23 -5.03 1.75 -2.08
N LEU A 24 -4.85 2.12 -0.81
CA LEU A 24 -5.65 1.60 0.30
C LEU A 24 -6.96 2.35 0.49
N ILE A 25 -7.02 3.60 0.08
CA ILE A 25 -8.22 4.42 0.15
C ILE A 25 -8.55 4.99 -1.22
N VAL A 26 -9.83 5.33 -1.39
CA VAL A 26 -10.31 6.12 -2.51
C VAL A 26 -10.57 7.52 -1.95
N PRO A 27 -9.79 8.53 -2.36
CA PRO A 27 -9.95 9.88 -1.83
C PRO A 27 -11.34 10.47 -2.10
N SER A 28 -11.78 11.39 -1.26
CA SER A 28 -13.09 12.02 -1.35
C SER A 28 -13.32 12.70 -2.72
N CYS A 29 -12.27 13.25 -3.31
CA CYS A 29 -12.33 13.83 -4.65
C CYS A 29 -12.62 12.79 -5.74
N ALA A 30 -12.40 11.51 -5.47
CA ALA A 30 -12.63 10.41 -6.41
C ALA A 30 -13.98 9.73 -6.19
N THR A 31 -14.52 9.75 -4.97
CA THR A 31 -15.76 9.04 -4.63
C THR A 31 -17.01 9.84 -4.89
N GLY A 32 -16.92 11.19 -4.91
CA GLY A 32 -18.07 12.08 -4.91
C GLY A 32 -18.74 12.20 -3.53
N PHE A 33 -18.21 11.53 -2.50
CA PHE A 33 -18.65 11.66 -1.12
C PHE A 33 -17.84 12.72 -0.39
N ALA A 34 -18.33 13.15 0.77
CA ALA A 34 -17.65 14.17 1.58
C ALA A 34 -16.39 13.67 2.27
N TYR A 35 -16.10 12.40 2.24
CA TYR A 35 -14.97 11.77 2.95
C TYR A 35 -14.34 10.65 2.11
N ASP A 36 -13.11 10.34 2.47
CA ASP A 36 -12.35 9.26 1.86
C ASP A 36 -12.94 7.89 2.25
N THR A 37 -12.88 6.94 1.37
CA THR A 37 -13.44 5.59 1.58
C THR A 37 -12.37 4.51 1.43
N PRO A 38 -12.51 3.36 2.15
CA PRO A 38 -11.58 2.25 1.95
C PRO A 38 -11.65 1.67 0.54
N ASN A 39 -10.52 1.29 0.00
CA ASN A 39 -10.46 0.48 -1.21
C ASN A 39 -10.49 -0.99 -0.82
N ILE A 40 -11.66 -1.57 -0.82
CA ILE A 40 -11.89 -2.93 -0.29
C ILE A 40 -11.05 -3.98 -1.03
N GLU A 41 -10.92 -3.86 -2.34
CA GLU A 41 -10.15 -4.83 -3.14
C GLU A 41 -8.67 -4.82 -2.75
N ASN A 42 -8.09 -3.65 -2.60
CA ASN A 42 -6.68 -3.52 -2.25
C ASN A 42 -6.42 -3.83 -0.77
N ILE A 43 -7.39 -3.57 0.11
CA ILE A 43 -7.30 -4.00 1.50
C ILE A 43 -7.34 -5.53 1.58
N ALA A 44 -8.16 -6.19 0.77
CA ALA A 44 -8.18 -7.65 0.70
C ALA A 44 -6.83 -8.19 0.23
N LEU A 45 -6.20 -7.51 -0.73
CA LEU A 45 -4.85 -7.86 -1.19
C LEU A 45 -3.83 -7.72 -0.05
N PHE A 46 -3.88 -6.62 0.71
CA PHE A 46 -3.06 -6.42 1.90
C PHE A 46 -3.25 -7.58 2.89
N ARG A 47 -4.49 -7.92 3.19
CA ARG A 47 -4.83 -9.01 4.11
C ARG A 47 -4.30 -10.37 3.64
N THR A 48 -4.26 -10.59 2.33
CA THR A 48 -3.71 -11.81 1.76
C THR A 48 -2.23 -11.94 2.06
N PHE A 49 -1.45 -10.89 1.83
CA PHE A 49 -0.02 -10.91 2.14
C PHE A 49 0.23 -11.01 3.64
N GLU A 50 -0.57 -10.31 4.43
CA GLU A 50 -0.50 -10.39 5.90
C GLU A 50 -0.71 -11.84 6.37
N ALA A 51 -1.73 -12.52 5.83
CA ALA A 51 -2.03 -13.90 6.17
C ALA A 51 -0.92 -14.87 5.77
N MET A 52 -0.17 -14.53 4.74
CA MET A 52 1.02 -15.29 4.32
C MET A 52 2.22 -15.08 5.24
N GLY A 53 2.11 -14.20 6.22
CA GLY A 53 3.18 -13.91 7.17
C GLY A 53 4.17 -12.87 6.69
N CYS A 54 3.86 -12.12 5.63
CA CYS A 54 4.72 -11.06 5.16
C CYS A 54 4.82 -9.90 6.15
N ASN A 55 5.93 -9.18 6.11
CA ASN A 55 6.12 -7.97 6.88
C ASN A 55 5.40 -6.83 6.14
N MET A 56 4.30 -6.37 6.68
CA MET A 56 3.46 -5.36 6.04
C MET A 56 3.95 -3.96 6.36
N VAL A 57 4.03 -3.12 5.33
CA VAL A 57 4.46 -1.73 5.42
C VAL A 57 3.39 -0.84 4.80
N ILE A 58 3.08 0.25 5.45
CA ILE A 58 2.23 1.30 4.88
C ILE A 58 3.05 2.59 4.85
N TRP A 59 3.06 3.23 3.72
CA TRP A 59 3.74 4.51 3.53
C TRP A 59 2.94 5.44 2.63
N SER A 60 3.25 6.73 2.68
CA SER A 60 2.53 7.74 1.91
C SER A 60 3.44 8.90 1.57
N GLY A 61 3.24 9.46 0.39
CA GLY A 61 3.84 10.75 0.03
C GLY A 61 3.39 11.89 0.95
N GLY A 62 2.27 11.73 1.65
CA GLY A 62 1.78 12.66 2.65
C GLY A 62 2.51 12.58 4.01
N GLY A 63 3.44 11.64 4.17
CA GLY A 63 4.26 11.49 5.37
C GLY A 63 3.84 10.35 6.28
N GLU A 64 4.69 10.09 7.27
CA GLU A 64 4.49 8.97 8.20
C GLU A 64 3.26 9.14 9.10
N ASP A 65 2.99 10.35 9.57
CA ASP A 65 1.82 10.60 10.42
C ASP A 65 0.52 10.35 9.66
N TYR A 66 0.47 10.75 8.42
CA TYR A 66 -0.66 10.50 7.54
C TYR A 66 -0.86 9.00 7.31
N ALA A 67 0.22 8.28 7.02
CA ALA A 67 0.18 6.83 6.82
C ALA A 67 -0.28 6.11 8.11
N ARG A 68 0.23 6.53 9.25
CA ARG A 68 -0.15 5.95 10.55
C ARG A 68 -1.62 6.18 10.86
N MET A 69 -2.11 7.37 10.62
CA MET A 69 -3.52 7.73 10.82
C MET A 69 -4.43 6.81 10.01
N TRP A 70 -4.10 6.59 8.74
CA TRP A 70 -4.90 5.72 7.88
C TRP A 70 -4.78 4.25 8.25
N ALA A 71 -3.59 3.79 8.62
CA ALA A 71 -3.42 2.42 9.11
C ALA A 71 -4.33 2.15 10.32
N GLU A 72 -4.38 3.08 11.26
CA GLU A 72 -5.24 2.99 12.43
C GLU A 72 -6.73 3.02 12.05
N LYS A 73 -7.13 3.94 11.20
CA LYS A 73 -8.53 4.04 10.75
C LYS A 73 -9.00 2.78 10.02
N LEU A 74 -8.13 2.18 9.23
CA LEU A 74 -8.45 0.97 8.48
C LEU A 74 -8.30 -0.31 9.30
N GLY A 75 -7.78 -0.20 10.53
CA GLY A 75 -7.52 -1.36 11.39
C GLY A 75 -6.41 -2.26 10.86
N LEU A 76 -5.45 -1.68 10.13
CA LEU A 76 -4.34 -2.42 9.55
C LEU A 76 -3.11 -2.28 10.42
N LYS A 77 -2.51 -3.40 10.81
CA LYS A 77 -1.23 -3.42 11.50
C LYS A 77 -0.11 -3.43 10.47
N ALA A 78 0.74 -2.44 10.54
CA ALA A 78 1.84 -2.31 9.60
C ALA A 78 2.99 -1.53 10.21
N ILE A 79 4.17 -1.75 9.66
CA ILE A 79 5.33 -0.90 9.91
C ILE A 79 5.12 0.37 9.11
N ILE A 80 5.25 1.51 9.73
CA ILE A 80 5.12 2.80 9.06
C ILE A 80 6.51 3.29 8.70
N LEU A 81 6.75 3.50 7.41
CA LEU A 81 8.03 3.98 6.91
C LEU A 81 7.81 5.24 6.07
N LYS A 82 8.86 6.03 5.95
CA LYS A 82 8.90 7.12 4.99
C LYS A 82 8.86 6.53 3.57
N LYS A 83 8.02 7.10 2.70
CA LYS A 83 7.91 6.64 1.31
C LYS A 83 9.10 7.16 0.52
N GLN A 84 10.02 6.28 0.22
CA GLN A 84 11.22 6.55 -0.56
C GLN A 84 11.79 5.23 -1.05
N LYS A 85 12.71 5.29 -2.01
CA LYS A 85 13.38 4.08 -2.48
C LYS A 85 14.04 3.36 -1.30
N ASN A 86 13.75 2.06 -1.18
CA ASN A 86 14.18 1.27 -0.04
C ASN A 86 14.43 -0.18 -0.47
N ASP A 87 15.69 -0.58 -0.46
CA ASP A 87 16.11 -1.91 -0.90
C ASP A 87 15.63 -3.04 0.04
N THR A 88 15.17 -2.69 1.24
CA THR A 88 14.59 -3.65 2.18
C THR A 88 13.18 -4.08 1.74
N ILE A 89 12.49 -3.25 0.97
CA ILE A 89 11.13 -3.54 0.52
C ILE A 89 11.19 -4.43 -0.71
N ASP A 90 10.58 -5.59 -0.62
CA ASP A 90 10.56 -6.57 -1.71
C ASP A 90 9.48 -6.25 -2.75
N ILE A 91 8.29 -5.90 -2.29
CA ILE A 91 7.14 -5.64 -3.16
C ILE A 91 6.48 -4.33 -2.73
N CYS A 92 6.13 -3.51 -3.71
CA CYS A 92 5.41 -2.26 -3.49
C CYS A 92 4.17 -2.20 -4.37
N PHE A 93 3.06 -1.81 -3.80
CA PHE A 93 1.81 -1.51 -4.50
C PHE A 93 1.52 -0.03 -4.43
N ASP A 94 1.36 0.60 -5.59
CA ASP A 94 1.14 2.04 -5.72
C ASP A 94 0.24 2.31 -6.93
N ASP A 95 -0.56 3.36 -6.89
CA ASP A 95 -1.39 3.75 -8.03
C ASP A 95 -0.58 4.43 -9.12
N CYS A 96 0.59 4.94 -8.76
CA CYS A 96 1.54 5.54 -9.70
C CYS A 96 2.60 4.53 -10.12
N VAL A 97 3.22 4.79 -11.26
CA VAL A 97 4.42 4.03 -11.66
C VAL A 97 5.58 4.54 -10.81
N VAL A 98 6.10 3.67 -9.96
CA VAL A 98 7.18 4.01 -9.01
C VAL A 98 8.30 2.98 -9.11
N ASP A 99 9.48 3.41 -8.64
CA ASP A 99 10.65 2.55 -8.47
C ASP A 99 11.15 2.70 -7.04
N LEU A 100 10.42 2.08 -6.11
CA LEU A 100 10.66 2.21 -4.66
C LEU A 100 11.12 0.90 -4.03
N ALA A 101 10.73 -0.23 -4.59
CA ALA A 101 11.02 -1.57 -4.07
C ALA A 101 11.74 -2.40 -5.13
N LYS A 102 12.08 -3.63 -4.77
CA LYS A 102 12.67 -4.58 -5.72
C LYS A 102 11.69 -4.90 -6.84
N VAL A 103 10.41 -5.06 -6.51
CA VAL A 103 9.32 -5.27 -7.46
C VAL A 103 8.24 -4.24 -7.17
N ASN A 104 7.81 -3.53 -8.20
CA ASN A 104 6.82 -2.46 -8.07
C ASN A 104 5.60 -2.77 -8.93
N PHE A 105 4.44 -2.86 -8.31
CA PHE A 105 3.18 -3.10 -8.99
C PHE A 105 2.34 -1.84 -8.99
N GLN A 106 1.84 -1.46 -10.16
CA GLN A 106 0.88 -0.38 -10.27
C GLN A 106 -0.53 -0.93 -10.08
N VAL A 107 -1.27 -0.35 -9.15
CA VAL A 107 -2.67 -0.67 -8.94
C VAL A 107 -3.55 0.31 -9.72
N LYS A 108 -4.73 -0.14 -10.08
CA LYS A 108 -5.65 0.66 -10.88
C LYS A 108 -6.39 1.65 -9.98
N ARG A 109 -6.46 2.91 -10.41
CA ARG A 109 -7.29 3.92 -9.76
C ARG A 109 -8.77 3.67 -10.04
N ARG A 110 -9.63 4.15 -9.16
CA ARG A 110 -11.08 4.10 -9.37
C ARG A 110 -11.47 5.02 -10.53
N LYS A 111 -12.40 4.56 -11.35
CA LYS A 111 -12.73 5.24 -12.63
C LYS A 111 -13.43 6.57 -12.47
N ASN A 112 -14.24 6.75 -11.45
CA ASN A 112 -15.08 7.94 -11.27
C ASN A 112 -14.45 8.99 -10.38
N SER A 113 -13.14 9.15 -10.48
CA SER A 113 -12.39 10.16 -9.76
C SER A 113 -12.62 11.54 -10.35
N ILE A 114 -13.01 12.47 -9.50
CA ILE A 114 -13.20 13.87 -9.89
C ILE A 114 -11.85 14.49 -10.29
N SER A 115 -10.80 14.22 -9.52
CA SER A 115 -9.47 14.73 -9.83
C SER A 115 -8.95 14.20 -11.17
N ARG A 116 -9.22 12.93 -11.48
CA ARG A 116 -8.83 12.35 -12.77
C ARG A 116 -9.58 12.93 -13.94
N LYS A 117 -10.86 13.26 -13.74
CA LYS A 117 -11.64 13.95 -14.78
C LYS A 117 -11.06 15.32 -15.09
N LYS A 118 -10.65 16.07 -14.05
CA LYS A 118 -9.97 17.36 -14.22
C LYS A 118 -8.64 17.22 -14.96
N GLU A 119 -7.85 16.23 -14.60
CA GLU A 119 -6.59 15.94 -15.27
C GLU A 119 -6.79 15.64 -16.75
N LYS A 120 -7.82 14.84 -17.07
CA LYS A 120 -8.16 14.53 -18.47
C LYS A 120 -8.64 15.73 -19.26
N VAL A 121 -9.32 16.66 -18.63
CA VAL A 121 -9.80 17.88 -19.29
C VAL A 121 -8.64 18.84 -19.57
N VAL A 122 -7.66 18.90 -18.68
CA VAL A 122 -6.48 19.76 -18.84
C VAL A 122 -5.56 19.26 -19.94
N HIS A 123 -5.58 17.99 -20.19
CA HIS A 123 -4.76 17.38 -21.25
C HIS A 123 -5.46 17.46 -22.62
#